data_2a22da32cce7d5e41ebc34f9743370d7
#
_entry.id   2a22da32cce7d5e41ebc34f9743370d7
#
_cell.length_a   1.000
_cell.length_b   1.000
_cell.length_c   1.000
_cell.angle_alpha   90.00
_cell.angle_beta   90.00
_cell.angle_gamma   90.00
#
_symmetry.space_group_name_H-M   'P 1'
#
loop_
_entity.id
_entity.type
_entity.pdbx_description
1 polymer ?
#
loop_
_entity_poly.entity_id
_entity_poly.type
_entity_poly.pdbx_seq_one_letter_code
_entity_poly.pdbx_strand_id
1 'polypeptide(L)'
;MSNFHADLERGVSVENKVLDLIREKYPCACRILGDFKDYDIWIPEISAGVEVKYDPKSNETNNFVIEIESRDSLSGLMTTKAKFWVLYDDKAFCIIKPSEIIKCIFLNKLTYSEFFCSGDNFKKKAFLIKKEMLFKYASRVT
;
A
#
# COMPACT_ATOMS: atom_id res chain seq x y z
N MET A 1 -12.76 17.02 -14.59
CA MET A 1 -12.96 17.24 -13.80
C MET A 1 -13.41 16.57 -12.68
N SER A 2 -14.08 15.98 -12.27
CA SER A 2 -14.58 15.39 -11.09
C SER A 2 -13.90 14.14 -10.62
N ASN A 3 -12.79 13.77 -11.23
CA ASN A 3 -12.05 12.56 -10.86
C ASN A 3 -11.51 12.61 -9.43
N PHE A 4 -11.22 13.80 -8.91
CA PHE A 4 -10.73 13.94 -7.54
C PHE A 4 -11.74 13.42 -6.51
N HIS A 5 -13.00 13.78 -6.64
CA HIS A 5 -14.05 13.31 -5.70
C HIS A 5 -14.28 11.80 -5.83
N ALA A 6 -14.31 11.29 -7.06
CA ALA A 6 -14.48 9.86 -7.29
C ALA A 6 -13.30 9.06 -6.73
N ASP A 7 -12.08 9.56 -6.89
CA ASP A 7 -10.89 8.90 -6.36
C ASP A 7 -10.85 8.94 -4.84
N LEU A 8 -11.26 10.06 -4.23
CA LEU A 8 -11.34 10.18 -2.79
C LEU A 8 -12.37 9.21 -2.21
N GLU A 9 -13.54 9.11 -2.83
CA GLU A 9 -14.57 8.17 -2.41
C GLU A 9 -14.14 6.72 -2.52
N ARG A 10 -13.40 6.38 -3.58
CA ARG A 10 -12.84 5.04 -3.74
C ARG A 10 -11.81 4.72 -2.67
N GLY A 11 -10.94 5.68 -2.34
CA GLY A 11 -9.96 5.53 -1.28
C GLY A 11 -10.61 5.26 0.07
N VAL A 12 -11.64 6.03 0.42
CA VAL A 12 -12.41 5.82 1.66
C VAL A 12 -13.10 4.47 1.65
N SER A 13 -13.70 4.08 0.53
CA SER A 13 -14.37 2.78 0.38
C SER A 13 -13.40 1.62 0.57
N VAL A 14 -12.20 1.71 0.00
CA VAL A 14 -11.16 0.68 0.14
C VAL A 14 -10.68 0.60 1.58
N GLU A 15 -10.42 1.74 2.23
CA GLU A 15 -10.03 1.75 3.63
C GLU A 15 -11.08 1.10 4.52
N ASN A 16 -12.36 1.33 4.24
CA ASN A 16 -13.45 0.71 4.98
C ASN A 16 -13.50 -0.81 4.78
N LYS A 17 -13.24 -1.29 3.56
CA LYS A 17 -13.16 -2.73 3.30
C LYS A 17 -12.02 -3.38 4.08
N VAL A 18 -10.86 -2.73 4.10
CA VAL A 18 -9.71 -3.20 4.85
C VAL A 18 -10.00 -3.18 6.35
N LEU A 19 -10.65 -2.12 6.83
CA LEU A 19 -11.05 -2.00 8.23
C LEU A 19 -11.97 -3.15 8.64
N ASP A 20 -12.97 -3.49 7.82
CA ASP A 20 -13.86 -4.60 8.07
C ASP A 20 -13.11 -5.92 8.17
N LEU A 21 -12.14 -6.13 7.29
CA LEU A 21 -11.29 -7.32 7.32
C LEU A 21 -10.48 -7.39 8.63
N ILE A 22 -9.87 -6.28 9.02
CA ILE A 22 -9.06 -6.22 10.24
C ILE A 22 -9.91 -6.44 11.48
N ARG A 23 -11.12 -5.90 11.51
CA ARG A 23 -12.03 -6.02 12.65
C ARG A 23 -12.52 -7.44 12.90
N GLU A 24 -12.37 -8.35 11.95
CA GLU A 24 -12.66 -9.75 12.18
C GLU A 24 -11.79 -10.31 13.31
N LYS A 25 -10.56 -9.82 13.44
CA LYS A 25 -9.63 -10.24 14.49
C LYS A 25 -9.43 -9.18 15.57
N TYR A 26 -9.45 -7.91 15.19
CA TYR A 26 -9.18 -6.78 16.09
C TYR A 26 -10.35 -5.80 16.06
N PRO A 27 -11.39 -6.04 16.87
CA PRO A 27 -12.63 -5.24 16.81
C PRO A 27 -12.44 -3.74 17.09
N CYS A 28 -11.39 -3.37 17.82
CA CYS A 28 -11.14 -1.97 18.17
C CYS A 28 -10.38 -1.19 17.09
N ALA A 29 -10.01 -1.81 15.99
CA ALA A 29 -9.34 -1.12 14.89
C ALA A 29 -10.18 0.06 14.40
N CYS A 30 -9.52 1.17 14.07
CA CYS A 30 -10.22 2.37 13.63
C CYS A 30 -9.43 3.07 12.53
N ARG A 31 -10.15 3.82 11.68
CA ARG A 31 -9.52 4.66 10.67
C ARG A 31 -8.94 5.90 11.33
N ILE A 32 -7.77 6.31 10.87
CA ILE A 32 -7.16 7.57 11.26
C ILE A 32 -7.56 8.62 10.23
N LEU A 33 -8.13 9.73 10.70
CA LEU A 33 -8.59 10.82 9.85
C LEU A 33 -7.55 11.94 9.83
N GLY A 34 -7.57 12.74 8.77
CA GLY A 34 -6.69 13.90 8.62
C GLY A 34 -5.70 13.73 7.48
N ASP A 35 -4.99 14.84 7.17
CA ASP A 35 -4.10 14.89 6.02
C ASP A 35 -2.68 14.45 6.31
N PHE A 36 -2.20 14.69 7.52
CA PHE A 36 -0.81 14.36 7.90
C PHE A 36 -0.78 13.21 8.89
N LYS A 37 -1.27 12.07 8.44
CA LYS A 37 -1.37 10.88 9.28
C LYS A 37 -0.24 9.89 8.94
N ASP A 38 0.28 9.24 9.97
CA ASP A 38 1.31 8.20 9.79
C ASP A 38 0.73 6.88 9.31
N TYR A 39 -0.57 6.65 9.55
CA TYR A 39 -1.25 5.41 9.20
C TYR A 39 -2.66 5.70 8.69
N ASP A 40 -3.19 4.78 7.89
CA ASP A 40 -4.60 4.82 7.49
C ASP A 40 -5.51 4.20 8.55
N ILE A 41 -5.02 3.17 9.22
CA ILE A 41 -5.77 2.42 10.24
C ILE A 41 -4.85 2.20 11.46
N TRP A 42 -5.43 2.30 12.65
CA TRP A 42 -4.76 1.99 13.89
C TRP A 42 -5.42 0.79 14.56
N ILE A 43 -4.61 -0.16 15.03
CA ILE A 43 -5.07 -1.36 15.72
C ILE A 43 -4.61 -1.26 17.18
N PRO A 44 -5.49 -0.82 18.12
CA PRO A 44 -5.10 -0.66 19.52
C PRO A 44 -4.65 -1.97 20.17
N GLU A 45 -5.29 -3.08 19.84
CA GLU A 45 -5.01 -4.37 20.47
C GLU A 45 -3.57 -4.82 20.34
N ILE A 46 -2.89 -4.41 19.28
CA ILE A 46 -1.49 -4.76 19.05
C ILE A 46 -0.59 -3.54 18.86
N SER A 47 -1.10 -2.35 19.13
CA SER A 47 -0.38 -1.08 18.96
C SER A 47 0.31 -1.00 17.60
N ALA A 48 -0.44 -1.21 16.53
CA ALA A 48 0.09 -1.24 15.18
C ALA A 48 -0.69 -0.35 14.22
N GLY A 49 0.04 0.36 13.36
CA GLY A 49 -0.53 1.11 12.26
C GLY A 49 -0.55 0.29 10.97
N VAL A 50 -1.53 0.54 10.13
CA VAL A 50 -1.71 -0.12 8.84
C VAL A 50 -1.79 0.93 7.74
N GLU A 51 -1.02 0.73 6.69
CA GLU A 51 -1.07 1.51 5.47
C GLU A 51 -1.88 0.74 4.44
N VAL A 52 -2.84 1.41 3.81
CA VAL A 52 -3.69 0.80 2.79
C VAL A 52 -3.27 1.33 1.42
N LYS A 53 -2.99 0.42 0.51
CA LYS A 53 -2.62 0.74 -0.87
C LYS A 53 -3.60 0.10 -1.83
N TYR A 54 -4.24 0.91 -2.66
CA TYR A 54 -5.17 0.45 -3.68
C TYR A 54 -4.50 0.52 -5.04
N ASP A 55 -4.34 -0.62 -5.69
CA ASP A 55 -3.65 -0.73 -6.98
C ASP A 55 -4.40 -1.67 -7.93
N PRO A 56 -5.53 -1.21 -8.50
CA PRO A 56 -6.29 -2.03 -9.43
C PRO A 56 -5.58 -2.25 -10.77
N LYS A 57 -4.67 -1.34 -11.16
CA LYS A 57 -3.88 -1.50 -12.38
C LYS A 57 -2.97 -2.72 -12.34
N SER A 58 -2.65 -3.21 -11.14
CA SER A 58 -1.84 -4.40 -10.99
C SER A 58 -2.48 -5.64 -11.64
N ASN A 59 -3.78 -5.61 -11.89
CA ASN A 59 -4.46 -6.68 -12.61
C ASN A 59 -4.14 -6.68 -14.11
N GLU A 60 -3.76 -5.51 -14.66
CA GLU A 60 -3.38 -5.40 -16.06
C GLU A 60 -1.89 -5.66 -16.26
N THR A 61 -1.07 -5.16 -15.36
CA THR A 61 0.40 -5.23 -15.45
C THR A 61 0.99 -6.45 -14.78
N ASN A 62 0.24 -7.09 -13.89
CA ASN A 62 0.68 -8.16 -13.00
C ASN A 62 1.76 -7.72 -12.01
N ASN A 63 1.92 -6.41 -11.80
CA ASN A 63 2.91 -5.84 -10.88
C ASN A 63 2.23 -4.92 -9.89
N PHE A 64 2.67 -4.98 -8.63
CA PHE A 64 2.40 -3.92 -7.66
C PHE A 64 3.47 -2.84 -7.79
N VAL A 65 3.07 -1.59 -7.61
CA VAL A 65 3.99 -0.44 -7.62
C VAL A 65 4.32 -0.08 -6.17
N ILE A 66 5.56 -0.28 -5.79
CA ILE A 66 6.03 0.00 -4.43
C ILE A 66 6.90 1.26 -4.48
N GLU A 67 6.31 2.40 -4.15
CA GLU A 67 6.99 3.69 -4.22
C GLU A 67 8.08 3.81 -3.16
N ILE A 68 9.22 4.40 -3.53
CA ILE A 68 10.34 4.67 -2.62
C ILE A 68 10.76 6.12 -2.61
N GLU A 69 10.49 6.87 -3.68
CA GLU A 69 10.78 8.30 -3.77
C GLU A 69 9.72 9.01 -4.60
N SER A 70 9.45 10.26 -4.25
CA SER A 70 8.57 11.14 -4.98
C SER A 70 9.10 12.57 -4.83
N ARG A 71 9.21 13.31 -5.95
CA ARG A 71 9.70 14.70 -5.94
C ARG A 71 11.08 14.83 -5.27
N ASP A 72 11.99 13.89 -5.59
CA ASP A 72 13.36 13.86 -5.07
C ASP A 72 13.46 13.69 -3.55
N SER A 73 12.39 13.22 -2.91
CA SER A 73 12.38 12.92 -1.47
C SER A 73 11.97 11.47 -1.24
N LEU A 74 12.50 10.87 -0.20
CA LEU A 74 12.10 9.52 0.19
C LEU A 74 10.61 9.50 0.51
N SER A 75 9.94 8.44 0.11
CA SER A 75 8.50 8.26 0.32
C SER A 75 8.12 6.79 0.35
N GLY A 76 6.84 6.51 0.53
CA GLY A 76 6.31 5.15 0.48
C GLY A 76 7.03 4.20 1.42
N LEU A 77 7.62 3.15 0.87
CA LEU A 77 8.31 2.12 1.63
C LEU A 77 9.46 2.67 2.48
N MET A 78 10.13 3.73 2.00
CA MET A 78 11.31 4.27 2.67
C MET A 78 10.99 5.15 3.86
N THR A 79 9.75 5.59 4.01
CA THR A 79 9.31 6.49 5.10
C THR A 79 8.17 5.93 5.93
N THR A 80 7.63 4.78 5.57
CA THR A 80 6.47 4.23 6.27
C THR A 80 6.76 3.96 7.73
N LYS A 81 5.80 4.30 8.57
CA LYS A 81 5.81 3.96 10.00
C LYS A 81 4.82 2.84 10.31
N ALA A 82 4.08 2.40 9.29
CA ALA A 82 3.10 1.33 9.45
C ALA A 82 3.79 -0.01 9.71
N LYS A 83 3.22 -0.80 10.58
CA LYS A 83 3.71 -2.14 10.85
C LYS A 83 3.26 -3.13 9.77
N PHE A 84 2.09 -2.89 9.20
CA PHE A 84 1.53 -3.70 8.13
C PHE A 84 1.08 -2.83 6.97
N TRP A 85 1.24 -3.34 5.76
CA TRP A 85 0.63 -2.80 4.57
C TRP A 85 -0.44 -3.78 4.09
N VAL A 86 -1.55 -3.24 3.61
CA VAL A 86 -2.58 -4.03 2.92
C VAL A 86 -2.67 -3.51 1.50
N LEU A 87 -2.28 -4.35 0.56
CA LEU A 87 -2.36 -4.06 -0.87
C LEU A 87 -3.65 -4.67 -1.39
N TYR A 88 -4.50 -3.85 -1.98
CA TYR A 88 -5.80 -4.29 -2.50
C TYR A 88 -5.87 -3.98 -3.99
N ASP A 89 -6.27 -4.98 -4.78
CA ASP A 89 -6.33 -4.88 -6.24
C ASP A 89 -7.75 -5.10 -6.81
N ASP A 90 -8.78 -4.96 -6.01
CA ASP A 90 -10.18 -5.29 -6.30
C ASP A 90 -10.51 -6.78 -6.28
N LYS A 91 -9.52 -7.65 -6.20
CA LYS A 91 -9.73 -9.11 -6.16
C LYS A 91 -9.30 -9.73 -4.86
N ALA A 92 -8.21 -9.25 -4.29
CA ALA A 92 -7.63 -9.84 -3.10
C ALA A 92 -6.97 -8.78 -2.23
N PHE A 93 -6.89 -9.07 -0.93
CA PHE A 93 -6.11 -8.29 0.03
C PHE A 93 -4.81 -9.03 0.28
N CYS A 94 -3.70 -8.33 0.11
CA CYS A 94 -2.37 -8.86 0.43
C CYS A 94 -1.87 -8.14 1.67
N ILE A 95 -1.81 -8.83 2.79
CA ILE A 95 -1.34 -8.29 4.06
C ILE A 95 0.14 -8.63 4.19
N ILE A 96 0.99 -7.60 4.23
CA ILE A 96 2.43 -7.79 4.19
C ILE A 96 3.12 -6.76 5.08
N LYS A 97 4.20 -7.18 5.74
CA LYS A 97 5.02 -6.24 6.52
C LYS A 97 5.98 -5.51 5.59
N PRO A 98 6.25 -4.21 5.83
CA PRO A 98 7.27 -3.49 5.06
C PRO A 98 8.63 -4.20 5.05
N SER A 99 9.03 -4.81 6.17
CA SER A 99 10.27 -5.57 6.24
C SER A 99 10.29 -6.75 5.27
N GLU A 100 9.15 -7.38 5.03
CA GLU A 100 9.04 -8.49 4.10
C GLU A 100 9.05 -8.01 2.65
N ILE A 101 8.53 -6.81 2.37
CA ILE A 101 8.66 -6.20 1.05
C ILE A 101 10.13 -5.93 0.76
N ILE A 102 10.85 -5.36 1.73
CA ILE A 102 12.29 -5.11 1.60
C ILE A 102 13.06 -6.41 1.36
N LYS A 103 12.71 -7.45 2.10
CA LYS A 103 13.32 -8.77 1.96
C LYS A 103 13.09 -9.34 0.56
N CYS A 104 11.87 -9.20 0.03
CA CYS A 104 11.52 -9.61 -1.32
C CYS A 104 12.43 -8.92 -2.35
N ILE A 105 12.58 -7.60 -2.23
CA ILE A 105 13.41 -6.80 -3.11
C ILE A 105 14.87 -7.29 -3.06
N PHE A 106 15.38 -7.48 -1.86
CA PHE A 106 16.79 -7.84 -1.67
C PHE A 106 17.11 -9.25 -2.16
N LEU A 107 16.30 -10.22 -1.77
CA LEU A 107 16.56 -11.63 -2.12
C LEU A 107 16.39 -11.89 -3.61
N ASN A 108 15.53 -11.14 -4.29
CA ASN A 108 15.30 -11.29 -5.72
C ASN A 108 16.11 -10.30 -6.56
N LYS A 109 16.98 -9.53 -5.92
CA LYS A 109 17.88 -8.56 -6.58
C LYS A 109 17.12 -7.63 -7.53
N LEU A 110 15.98 -7.12 -7.08
CA LEU A 110 15.15 -6.23 -7.88
C LEU A 110 15.78 -4.85 -7.96
N THR A 111 15.51 -4.16 -9.06
CA THR A 111 15.95 -2.78 -9.28
C THR A 111 14.73 -1.89 -9.40
N TYR A 112 14.89 -0.61 -9.03
CA TYR A 112 13.80 0.34 -9.13
C TYR A 112 13.73 0.96 -10.53
N SER A 113 12.55 1.48 -10.85
CA SER A 113 12.28 2.24 -12.07
C SER A 113 11.97 3.68 -11.73
N GLU A 114 12.34 4.59 -12.63
CA GLU A 114 11.94 5.99 -12.55
C GLU A 114 10.86 6.24 -13.58
N PHE A 115 9.82 6.99 -13.21
CA PHE A 115 8.76 7.32 -14.15
C PHE A 115 8.00 8.56 -13.70
N PHE A 116 7.30 9.16 -14.67
CA PHE A 116 6.34 10.22 -14.38
C PHE A 116 4.96 9.59 -14.32
N CYS A 117 4.21 9.89 -13.26
CA CYS A 117 2.82 9.49 -13.23
C CYS A 117 2.03 10.35 -14.22
N SER A 118 0.96 9.77 -14.78
CA SER A 118 0.10 10.49 -15.70
C SER A 118 -0.42 11.77 -15.06
N GLY A 119 -0.19 12.92 -15.72
CA GLY A 119 -0.59 14.22 -15.20
C GLY A 119 0.36 14.84 -14.18
N ASP A 120 1.39 14.13 -13.76
CA ASP A 120 2.37 14.64 -12.81
C ASP A 120 3.55 15.29 -13.53
N ASN A 121 4.06 16.38 -12.94
CA ASN A 121 5.25 17.07 -13.45
C ASN A 121 6.51 16.67 -12.68
N PHE A 122 6.47 15.60 -11.91
CA PHE A 122 7.59 15.17 -11.08
C PHE A 122 7.83 13.67 -11.23
N LYS A 123 9.07 13.28 -10.99
CA LYS A 123 9.47 11.88 -11.07
C LYS A 123 9.11 11.15 -9.80
N LYS A 124 8.77 9.88 -9.99
CA LYS A 124 8.65 8.90 -8.91
C LYS A 124 9.62 7.78 -9.16
N LYS A 125 10.12 7.19 -8.08
CA LYS A 125 10.89 5.95 -8.12
C LYS A 125 10.12 4.88 -7.38
N ALA A 126 10.03 3.71 -7.97
CA ALA A 126 9.31 2.61 -7.38
C ALA A 126 9.86 1.27 -7.85
N PHE A 127 9.65 0.23 -7.04
CA PHE A 127 9.85 -1.14 -7.48
C PHE A 127 8.56 -1.66 -8.07
N LEU A 128 8.65 -2.25 -9.26
CA LEU A 128 7.54 -2.95 -9.88
C LEU A 128 7.71 -4.43 -9.54
N ILE A 129 6.91 -4.94 -8.63
CA ILE A 129 7.07 -6.30 -8.12
C ILE A 129 5.92 -7.18 -8.60
N LYS A 130 6.26 -8.31 -9.23
CA LYS A 130 5.24 -9.26 -9.69
C LYS A 130 4.40 -9.73 -8.51
N LYS A 131 3.09 -9.79 -8.71
CA LYS A 131 2.16 -10.20 -7.66
C LYS A 131 2.52 -11.53 -7.04
N GLU A 132 2.78 -12.55 -7.87
CA GLU A 132 3.09 -13.88 -7.37
C GLU A 132 4.36 -13.89 -6.52
N MET A 133 5.32 -13.07 -6.87
CA MET A 133 6.56 -12.95 -6.11
C MET A 133 6.28 -12.32 -4.75
N LEU A 134 5.56 -11.21 -4.72
CA LEU A 134 5.26 -10.49 -3.49
C LEU A 134 4.37 -11.32 -2.55
N PHE A 135 3.41 -12.06 -3.10
CA PHE A 135 2.52 -12.92 -2.30
C PHE A 135 3.27 -13.97 -1.48
N LYS A 136 4.46 -14.39 -1.92
CA LYS A 136 5.27 -15.34 -1.16
C LYS A 136 5.79 -14.77 0.16
N TYR A 137 5.86 -13.45 0.26
CA TYR A 137 6.35 -12.76 1.46
C TYR A 137 5.21 -12.22 2.31
N ALA A 138 3.98 -12.35 1.85
CA ALA A 138 2.82 -11.86 2.58
C ALA A 138 2.51 -12.72 3.80
N SER A 139 1.98 -12.08 4.85
CA SER A 139 1.47 -12.79 6.00
C SER A 139 0.17 -13.52 5.66
N ARG A 140 -0.63 -12.92 4.77
CA ARG A 140 -1.92 -13.46 4.35
C ARG A 140 -2.33 -12.86 3.02
N VAL A 141 -2.90 -13.67 2.15
CA VAL A 141 -3.56 -13.21 0.92
C VAL A 141 -4.99 -13.76 0.95
N THR A 142 -5.98 -12.86 0.87
CA THR A 142 -7.38 -13.28 1.02
C THR A 142 -8.34 -12.44 0.17
#